data_c2919ae2cc95d98e4e42cf618ba6668d
#
_entry.id   c2919ae2cc95d98e4e42cf618ba6668d
#
_cell.length_a   1.000
_cell.length_b   1.000
_cell.length_c   1.000
_cell.angle_alpha   90.00
_cell.angle_beta   90.00
_cell.angle_gamma   90.00
#
_symmetry.space_group_name_H-M   'P 1'
#
loop_
_entity.id
_entity.type
_entity.pdbx_description
1 polymer ?
#
loop_
_entity_poly.entity_id
_entity_poly.type
_entity_poly.pdbx_seq_one_letter_code
_entity_poly.pdbx_strand_id
1 'polypeptide(L)'
;QERLATLIASLPTTTIDGHPFPPSIIDGRTGKPVSDEFDSCDIGRFLIALRQAVHKGLIAEIDASALVESWSLSAAIRQGRIHDYRGGKWVDASLTHCNTYALRGFRQWGMSFVRSYPQMPTNPTADDLMRLYYSATDIGHFGTEPALLDLIETNAEAATKELAKVLLTAQMDWFQTTGQPKCVSESPLNSYPWFVFQGLRLDRIPEEAWVIRPKTDSKVQETSDFRRRADIISSKSAFLWHARFPNEYTEMLVSLIREKGRMEGYGFIAGLFAADQSPMSNYGDLNTNGIILKALDYIRRWPD
;
A
#
# COMPACT_ATOMS: atom_id res chain seq x y z
N GLN A 1 -0.26 -21.45 -15.00
CA GLN A 1 1.18 -21.28 -15.08
C GLN A 1 1.60 -20.66 -16.42
N GLU A 2 1.23 -21.23 -17.56
CA GLU A 2 1.57 -20.77 -18.90
C GLU A 2 1.26 -19.28 -19.15
N ARG A 3 0.04 -18.82 -18.78
CA ARG A 3 -0.37 -17.40 -18.92
C ARG A 3 0.50 -16.45 -18.09
N LEU A 4 0.91 -16.88 -16.90
CA LEU A 4 1.75 -16.06 -16.03
C LEU A 4 3.17 -15.98 -16.58
N ALA A 5 3.73 -17.09 -17.05
CA ALA A 5 5.03 -17.15 -17.72
C ALA A 5 5.04 -16.25 -18.97
N THR A 6 4.01 -16.34 -19.81
CA THR A 6 3.83 -15.47 -20.97
C THR A 6 3.79 -14.00 -20.60
N LEU A 7 3.02 -13.64 -19.57
CA LEU A 7 2.92 -12.26 -19.07
C LEU A 7 4.30 -11.75 -18.66
N ILE A 8 5.03 -12.51 -17.86
CA ILE A 8 6.36 -12.14 -17.37
C ILE A 8 7.36 -11.95 -18.51
N ALA A 9 7.38 -12.88 -19.46
CA ALA A 9 8.24 -12.79 -20.63
C ALA A 9 7.91 -11.61 -21.57
N SER A 10 6.69 -11.08 -21.47
CA SER A 10 6.22 -9.96 -22.30
C SER A 10 6.26 -8.59 -21.61
N LEU A 11 6.73 -8.51 -20.35
CA LEU A 11 6.82 -7.23 -19.65
C LEU A 11 7.77 -6.28 -20.38
N PRO A 12 7.32 -5.08 -20.74
CA PRO A 12 8.16 -4.13 -21.45
C PRO A 12 9.18 -3.49 -20.52
N THR A 13 10.21 -2.90 -21.11
CA THR A 13 11.16 -2.03 -20.43
C THR A 13 11.08 -0.62 -20.98
N THR A 14 11.43 0.36 -20.16
CA THR A 14 11.74 1.73 -20.59
C THR A 14 13.21 2.02 -20.35
N THR A 15 13.76 3.04 -20.99
CA THR A 15 15.17 3.44 -20.82
C THR A 15 15.26 4.74 -20.04
N ILE A 16 15.92 4.71 -18.89
CA ILE A 16 16.15 5.87 -18.04
C ILE A 16 17.66 6.02 -17.84
N ASP A 17 18.22 7.17 -18.21
CA ASP A 17 19.65 7.46 -18.17
C ASP A 17 20.51 6.38 -18.86
N GLY A 18 20.03 5.78 -19.95
CA GLY A 18 20.70 4.73 -20.70
C GLY A 18 20.57 3.32 -20.08
N HIS A 19 19.80 3.15 -19.03
CA HIS A 19 19.58 1.89 -18.31
C HIS A 19 18.16 1.35 -18.50
N PRO A 20 17.96 0.02 -18.64
CA PRO A 20 16.63 -0.58 -18.73
C PRO A 20 15.95 -0.61 -17.35
N PHE A 21 14.69 -0.16 -17.29
CA PHE A 21 13.84 -0.21 -16.12
C PHE A 21 12.46 -0.76 -16.45
N PRO A 22 11.75 -1.37 -15.50
CA PRO A 22 10.32 -1.60 -15.64
C PRO A 22 9.58 -0.26 -15.64
N PRO A 23 8.66 0.00 -16.58
CA PRO A 23 7.92 1.25 -16.62
C PRO A 23 6.89 1.34 -15.49
N SER A 24 6.60 2.54 -15.01
CA SER A 24 5.57 2.77 -13.99
C SER A 24 4.15 2.48 -14.51
N ILE A 25 3.89 2.73 -15.79
CA ILE A 25 2.59 2.51 -16.43
C ILE A 25 2.76 1.81 -17.77
N ILE A 26 1.95 0.79 -17.98
CA ILE A 26 1.87 0.03 -19.24
C ILE A 26 0.47 0.23 -19.82
N ASP A 27 0.38 0.59 -21.11
CA ASP A 27 -0.90 0.61 -21.82
C ASP A 27 -1.40 -0.83 -21.98
N GLY A 28 -2.51 -1.15 -21.33
CA GLY A 28 -3.08 -2.51 -21.30
C GLY A 28 -3.57 -3.01 -22.66
N ARG A 29 -3.73 -2.15 -23.66
CA ARG A 29 -4.15 -2.52 -25.02
C ARG A 29 -2.95 -2.83 -25.91
N THR A 30 -1.87 -2.08 -25.77
CA THR A 30 -0.70 -2.18 -26.64
C THR A 30 0.47 -2.93 -26.01
N GLY A 31 0.46 -3.10 -24.67
CA GLY A 31 1.58 -3.67 -23.91
C GLY A 31 2.81 -2.76 -23.85
N LYS A 32 2.71 -1.48 -24.26
CA LYS A 32 3.85 -0.57 -24.31
C LYS A 32 3.91 0.33 -23.08
N PRO A 33 5.11 0.81 -22.70
CA PRO A 33 5.25 1.87 -21.71
C PRO A 33 4.46 3.12 -22.11
N VAL A 34 3.80 3.76 -21.14
CA VAL A 34 3.09 5.03 -21.34
C VAL A 34 4.04 6.22 -21.16
N SER A 35 5.03 6.09 -20.28
CA SER A 35 6.03 7.12 -20.00
C SER A 35 7.37 6.48 -19.63
N ASP A 36 8.43 7.28 -19.69
CA ASP A 36 9.77 6.92 -19.21
C ASP A 36 9.88 7.24 -17.71
N GLU A 37 9.02 6.60 -16.91
CA GLU A 37 8.98 6.78 -15.46
C GLU A 37 9.16 5.44 -14.75
N PHE A 38 9.72 5.50 -13.55
CA PHE A 38 9.91 4.36 -12.66
C PHE A 38 9.32 4.67 -11.29
N ASP A 39 8.46 3.78 -10.79
CA ASP A 39 7.85 3.86 -9.46
C ASP A 39 8.35 2.71 -8.59
N SER A 40 9.16 3.03 -7.61
CA SER A 40 9.80 2.03 -6.74
C SER A 40 8.81 1.32 -5.82
N CYS A 41 7.70 1.98 -5.44
CA CYS A 41 6.69 1.35 -4.60
C CYS A 41 5.99 0.20 -5.34
N ASP A 42 5.49 0.46 -6.55
CA ASP A 42 4.78 -0.55 -7.33
C ASP A 42 5.71 -1.68 -7.77
N ILE A 43 6.95 -1.35 -8.15
CA ILE A 43 7.94 -2.36 -8.54
C ILE A 43 8.37 -3.21 -7.34
N GLY A 44 8.56 -2.63 -6.16
CA GLY A 44 8.86 -3.41 -4.96
C GLY A 44 7.74 -4.39 -4.60
N ARG A 45 6.47 -3.98 -4.75
CA ARG A 45 5.30 -4.87 -4.59
C ARG A 45 5.29 -5.99 -5.65
N PHE A 46 5.59 -5.66 -6.90
CA PHE A 46 5.74 -6.66 -7.97
C PHE A 46 6.84 -7.68 -7.64
N LEU A 47 7.99 -7.24 -7.13
CA LEU A 47 9.10 -8.12 -6.73
C LEU A 47 8.70 -9.07 -5.59
N ILE A 48 7.90 -8.63 -4.62
CA ILE A 48 7.32 -9.50 -3.58
C ILE A 48 6.41 -10.56 -4.21
N ALA A 49 5.50 -10.13 -5.10
CA ALA A 49 4.57 -11.03 -5.77
C ALA A 49 5.32 -12.06 -6.65
N LEU A 50 6.36 -11.62 -7.36
CA LEU A 50 7.21 -12.50 -8.18
C LEU A 50 7.91 -13.54 -7.31
N ARG A 51 8.49 -13.15 -6.17
CA ARG A 51 9.12 -14.09 -5.22
C ARG A 51 8.12 -15.09 -4.66
N GLN A 52 6.90 -14.65 -4.33
CA GLN A 52 5.84 -15.55 -3.89
C GLN A 52 5.39 -16.53 -5.00
N ALA A 53 5.34 -16.08 -6.25
CA ALA A 53 5.02 -16.96 -7.39
C ALA A 53 6.09 -18.05 -7.60
N VAL A 54 7.37 -17.71 -7.41
CA VAL A 54 8.47 -18.68 -7.41
C VAL A 54 8.31 -19.68 -6.27
N HIS A 55 8.10 -19.22 -5.03
CA HIS A 55 7.93 -20.10 -3.87
C HIS A 55 6.73 -21.05 -4.00
N LYS A 56 5.70 -20.65 -4.75
CA LYS A 56 4.53 -21.49 -5.03
C LYS A 56 4.72 -22.40 -6.27
N GLY A 57 5.86 -22.36 -6.91
CA GLY A 57 6.15 -23.14 -8.13
C GLY A 57 5.33 -22.69 -9.35
N LEU A 58 4.82 -21.46 -9.35
CA LEU A 58 4.05 -20.90 -10.47
C LEU A 58 4.96 -20.39 -11.58
N ILE A 59 6.20 -20.02 -11.24
CA ILE A 59 7.25 -19.52 -12.12
C ILE A 59 8.55 -20.20 -11.72
N ALA A 60 9.40 -20.56 -12.69
CA ALA A 60 10.73 -21.07 -12.40
C ALA A 60 11.63 -19.95 -11.85
N GLU A 61 12.51 -20.27 -10.88
CA GLU A 61 13.45 -19.30 -10.30
C GLU A 61 14.35 -18.67 -11.38
N ILE A 62 14.79 -19.48 -12.36
CA ILE A 62 15.67 -19.01 -13.43
C ILE A 62 14.99 -17.92 -14.29
N ASP A 63 13.70 -18.07 -14.60
CA ASP A 63 12.95 -17.11 -15.41
C ASP A 63 12.70 -15.80 -14.64
N ALA A 64 12.36 -15.93 -13.36
CA ALA A 64 12.17 -14.78 -12.49
C ALA A 64 13.46 -13.99 -12.26
N SER A 65 14.58 -14.68 -12.04
CA SER A 65 15.91 -14.08 -11.89
C SER A 65 16.34 -13.38 -13.18
N ALA A 66 16.17 -14.01 -14.34
CA ALA A 66 16.50 -13.42 -15.63
C ALA A 66 15.71 -12.13 -15.89
N LEU A 67 14.41 -12.10 -15.51
CA LEU A 67 13.61 -10.89 -15.61
C LEU A 67 14.18 -9.76 -14.73
N VAL A 68 14.44 -10.04 -13.45
CA VAL A 68 14.92 -9.01 -12.50
C VAL A 68 16.32 -8.52 -12.90
N GLU A 69 17.19 -9.41 -13.37
CA GLU A 69 18.52 -9.07 -13.86
C GLU A 69 18.50 -8.26 -15.16
N SER A 70 17.43 -8.38 -15.96
CA SER A 70 17.24 -7.55 -17.16
C SER A 70 17.00 -6.08 -16.85
N TRP A 71 16.64 -5.75 -15.61
CA TRP A 71 16.40 -4.39 -15.13
C TRP A 71 17.59 -3.86 -14.32
N SER A 72 17.95 -2.62 -14.55
CA SER A 72 19.02 -1.93 -13.81
C SER A 72 18.53 -1.36 -12.47
N LEU A 73 17.81 -2.13 -11.67
CA LEU A 73 17.17 -1.65 -10.42
C LEU A 73 18.15 -1.03 -9.42
N SER A 74 19.42 -1.49 -9.42
CA SER A 74 20.48 -0.92 -8.57
C SER A 74 20.81 0.54 -8.92
N ALA A 75 20.57 0.98 -10.15
CA ALA A 75 20.79 2.37 -10.56
C ALA A 75 19.78 3.34 -9.93
N ALA A 76 18.62 2.84 -9.44
CA ALA A 76 17.68 3.62 -8.65
C ALA A 76 18.08 3.76 -7.18
N ILE A 77 19.18 3.09 -6.74
CA ILE A 77 19.66 3.17 -5.36
C ILE A 77 20.79 4.20 -5.28
N ARG A 78 20.53 5.32 -4.59
CA ARG A 78 21.49 6.40 -4.42
C ARG A 78 21.70 6.64 -2.93
N GLN A 79 22.95 6.61 -2.48
CA GLN A 79 23.31 6.75 -1.06
C GLN A 79 22.53 5.78 -0.14
N GLY A 80 22.27 4.56 -0.61
CA GLY A 80 21.51 3.54 0.12
C GLY A 80 20.00 3.78 0.20
N ARG A 81 19.45 4.73 -0.57
CA ARG A 81 18.02 5.05 -0.63
C ARG A 81 17.47 4.79 -2.02
N ILE A 82 16.23 4.31 -2.08
CA ILE A 82 15.53 4.12 -3.35
C ILE A 82 15.02 5.46 -3.90
N HIS A 83 15.08 5.63 -5.20
CA HIS A 83 14.58 6.80 -5.89
C HIS A 83 13.59 6.39 -6.97
N ASP A 84 12.54 7.18 -7.13
CA ASP A 84 11.66 7.15 -8.30
C ASP A 84 12.25 8.02 -9.41
N TYR A 85 11.89 7.71 -10.65
CA TYR A 85 12.16 8.61 -11.78
C TYR A 85 10.84 9.18 -12.29
N ARG A 86 10.68 10.50 -12.11
CA ARG A 86 9.44 11.21 -12.44
C ARG A 86 9.76 12.57 -13.04
N GLY A 87 9.08 12.91 -14.14
CA GLY A 87 9.27 14.21 -14.80
C GLY A 87 10.72 14.49 -15.20
N GLY A 88 11.45 13.48 -15.67
CA GLY A 88 12.83 13.60 -16.14
C GLY A 88 13.90 13.70 -15.04
N LYS A 89 13.59 13.37 -13.78
CA LYS A 89 14.54 13.44 -12.66
C LYS A 89 14.34 12.35 -11.62
N TRP A 90 15.43 12.01 -10.93
CA TRP A 90 15.38 11.13 -9.77
C TRP A 90 14.90 11.88 -8.53
N VAL A 91 13.95 11.30 -7.82
CA VAL A 91 13.35 11.83 -6.61
C VAL A 91 13.48 10.80 -5.49
N ASP A 92 13.96 11.19 -4.33
CA ASP A 92 14.05 10.31 -3.16
C ASP A 92 12.65 9.79 -2.79
N ALA A 93 12.45 8.49 -2.92
CA ALA A 93 11.21 7.81 -2.61
C ALA A 93 11.22 7.13 -1.24
N SER A 94 12.34 7.18 -0.51
CA SER A 94 12.47 6.53 0.80
C SER A 94 11.58 7.16 1.87
N LEU A 95 11.07 8.37 1.63
CA LEU A 95 10.18 9.10 2.54
C LEU A 95 8.70 8.81 2.24
N THR A 96 8.36 7.55 1.97
CA THR A 96 6.98 7.09 1.88
C THR A 96 6.81 5.77 2.64
N HIS A 97 5.68 5.61 3.34
CA HIS A 97 5.39 4.34 4.03
C HIS A 97 5.20 3.19 3.06
N CYS A 98 4.76 3.45 1.82
CA CYS A 98 4.70 2.44 0.78
C CYS A 98 6.09 1.85 0.51
N ASN A 99 7.11 2.68 0.40
CA ASN A 99 8.46 2.20 0.17
C ASN A 99 9.04 1.41 1.34
N THR A 100 8.63 1.65 2.59
CA THR A 100 9.08 0.80 3.71
C THR A 100 8.71 -0.67 3.50
N TYR A 101 7.51 -0.93 2.99
CA TYR A 101 7.06 -2.26 2.59
C TYR A 101 7.71 -2.72 1.26
N ALA A 102 7.69 -1.88 0.23
CA ALA A 102 8.22 -2.20 -1.09
C ALA A 102 9.70 -2.61 -1.09
N LEU A 103 10.52 -2.00 -0.22
CA LEU A 103 11.93 -2.37 -0.03
C LEU A 103 12.13 -3.84 0.40
N ARG A 104 11.10 -4.51 0.94
CA ARG A 104 11.13 -5.97 1.18
C ARG A 104 11.30 -6.73 -0.13
N GLY A 105 10.57 -6.31 -1.17
CA GLY A 105 10.71 -6.89 -2.51
C GLY A 105 12.13 -6.79 -3.03
N PHE A 106 12.69 -5.60 -3.05
CA PHE A 106 14.07 -5.39 -3.51
C PHE A 106 15.08 -6.22 -2.70
N ARG A 107 14.93 -6.29 -1.36
CA ARG A 107 15.82 -7.10 -0.50
C ARG A 107 15.74 -8.59 -0.81
N GLN A 108 14.57 -9.12 -1.16
CA GLN A 108 14.41 -10.54 -1.56
C GLN A 108 15.16 -10.87 -2.86
N TRP A 109 15.55 -9.86 -3.63
CA TRP A 109 16.36 -9.97 -4.85
C TRP A 109 17.79 -9.42 -4.68
N GLY A 110 18.30 -9.39 -3.44
CA GLY A 110 19.71 -9.12 -3.14
C GLY A 110 20.11 -7.65 -3.01
N MET A 111 19.16 -6.71 -3.07
CA MET A 111 19.46 -5.28 -2.93
C MET A 111 19.46 -4.84 -1.47
N SER A 112 20.33 -3.87 -1.12
CA SER A 112 20.50 -3.37 0.24
C SER A 112 20.14 -1.90 0.35
N PHE A 113 19.51 -1.52 1.48
CA PHE A 113 19.02 -0.17 1.73
C PHE A 113 19.25 0.24 3.17
N VAL A 114 19.37 1.53 3.40
CA VAL A 114 19.25 2.15 4.74
C VAL A 114 17.84 1.86 5.27
N ARG A 115 17.72 1.60 6.56
CA ARG A 115 16.41 1.36 7.19
C ARG A 115 15.61 2.65 7.29
N SER A 116 14.33 2.58 6.97
CA SER A 116 13.40 3.70 7.14
C SER A 116 12.96 3.86 8.59
N TYR A 117 12.85 2.74 9.33
CA TYR A 117 12.51 2.73 10.74
C TYR A 117 13.68 2.28 11.61
N PRO A 118 13.77 2.72 12.87
CA PRO A 118 14.73 2.21 13.82
C PRO A 118 14.53 0.70 14.04
N GLN A 119 15.61 0.01 14.32
CA GLN A 119 15.51 -1.39 14.73
C GLN A 119 14.86 -1.46 16.11
N MET A 120 13.75 -2.19 16.20
CA MET A 120 13.02 -2.36 17.43
C MET A 120 13.52 -3.60 18.17
N PRO A 121 13.75 -3.52 19.49
CA PRO A 121 14.01 -4.70 20.31
C PRO A 121 12.74 -5.56 20.46
N THR A 122 12.90 -6.80 20.92
CA THR A 122 11.77 -7.71 21.17
C THR A 122 10.76 -7.16 22.18
N ASN A 123 11.27 -6.47 23.22
CA ASN A 123 10.47 -5.78 24.23
C ASN A 123 10.84 -4.29 24.19
N PRO A 124 10.15 -3.49 23.37
CA PRO A 124 10.48 -2.08 23.21
C PRO A 124 10.14 -1.29 24.48
N THR A 125 11.03 -0.39 24.85
CA THR A 125 10.79 0.61 25.89
C THR A 125 9.93 1.75 25.35
N ALA A 126 9.45 2.64 26.22
CA ALA A 126 8.75 3.86 25.80
C ALA A 126 9.61 4.72 24.87
N ASP A 127 10.92 4.83 25.16
CA ASP A 127 11.86 5.58 24.33
C ASP A 127 12.05 4.95 22.94
N ASP A 128 12.04 3.62 22.83
CA ASP A 128 12.09 2.93 21.54
C ASP A 128 10.85 3.24 20.70
N LEU A 129 9.66 3.19 21.33
CA LEU A 129 8.40 3.54 20.69
C LEU A 129 8.37 5.00 20.27
N MET A 130 8.81 5.93 21.12
CA MET A 130 8.90 7.35 20.76
C MET A 130 9.82 7.59 19.57
N ARG A 131 11.00 6.96 19.52
CA ARG A 131 11.90 7.04 18.36
C ARG A 131 11.25 6.51 17.09
N LEU A 132 10.49 5.41 17.18
CA LEU A 132 9.74 4.87 16.05
C LEU A 132 8.68 5.87 15.57
N TYR A 133 7.91 6.45 16.49
CA TYR A 133 6.85 7.39 16.15
C TYR A 133 7.38 8.67 15.51
N TYR A 134 8.50 9.22 16.01
CA TYR A 134 9.17 10.34 15.35
C TYR A 134 9.63 9.96 13.93
N SER A 135 10.28 8.82 13.75
CA SER A 135 10.71 8.36 12.42
C SER A 135 9.53 8.17 11.46
N ALA A 136 8.40 7.64 11.95
CA ALA A 136 7.20 7.49 11.15
C ALA A 136 6.58 8.85 10.77
N THR A 137 6.61 9.79 11.71
CA THR A 137 6.12 11.17 11.50
C THR A 137 6.95 11.91 10.45
N ASP A 138 8.28 11.75 10.48
CA ASP A 138 9.19 12.35 9.50
C ASP A 138 8.91 11.85 8.07
N ILE A 139 8.49 10.59 7.93
CA ILE A 139 8.03 10.02 6.65
C ILE A 139 6.68 10.64 6.23
N GLY A 140 5.76 10.82 7.16
CA GLY A 140 4.45 11.44 6.90
C GLY A 140 3.29 10.72 7.56
N HIS A 141 2.09 10.88 7.00
CA HIS A 141 0.92 10.12 7.45
C HIS A 141 0.99 8.69 6.95
N PHE A 142 0.57 7.73 7.76
CA PHE A 142 0.56 6.32 7.38
C PHE A 142 -0.86 5.73 7.37
N GLY A 143 -1.13 4.97 6.32
CA GLY A 143 -2.38 4.25 6.12
C GLY A 143 -2.21 2.75 6.31
N THR A 144 -3.32 2.03 6.18
CA THR A 144 -3.41 0.61 6.47
C THR A 144 -2.58 -0.25 5.51
N GLU A 145 -2.65 0.02 4.22
CA GLU A 145 -2.21 -0.91 3.19
C GLU A 145 -0.73 -1.30 3.30
N PRO A 146 0.24 -0.37 3.34
CA PRO A 146 1.64 -0.76 3.38
C PRO A 146 1.99 -1.58 4.62
N ALA A 147 1.44 -1.20 5.78
CA ALA A 147 1.74 -1.88 7.03
C ALA A 147 1.16 -3.30 7.06
N LEU A 148 -0.09 -3.48 6.64
CA LEU A 148 -0.74 -4.79 6.71
C LEU A 148 -0.30 -5.71 5.58
N LEU A 149 0.02 -5.20 4.40
CA LEU A 149 0.64 -6.03 3.35
C LEU A 149 2.01 -6.52 3.78
N ASP A 150 2.84 -5.68 4.43
CA ASP A 150 4.12 -6.14 5.00
C ASP A 150 3.88 -7.28 6.00
N LEU A 151 2.85 -7.17 6.86
CA LEU A 151 2.52 -8.18 7.87
C LEU A 151 2.00 -9.51 7.32
N ILE A 152 1.28 -9.51 6.20
CA ILE A 152 0.66 -10.72 5.64
C ILE A 152 1.44 -11.34 4.46
N GLU A 153 2.34 -10.59 3.84
CA GLU A 153 3.07 -11.02 2.66
C GLU A 153 4.55 -11.28 2.90
N THR A 154 5.11 -10.65 3.91
CA THR A 154 6.53 -10.73 4.22
C THR A 154 6.76 -11.11 5.69
N ASN A 155 7.99 -11.21 6.10
CA ASN A 155 8.35 -11.29 7.51
C ASN A 155 8.60 -9.87 8.05
N ALA A 156 7.50 -9.14 8.31
CA ALA A 156 7.54 -7.75 8.74
C ALA A 156 8.39 -7.53 9.99
N GLU A 157 9.11 -6.40 10.03
CA GLU A 157 9.87 -5.98 11.20
C GLU A 157 8.94 -5.59 12.37
N ALA A 158 9.47 -5.64 13.58
CA ALA A 158 8.73 -5.26 14.80
C ALA A 158 8.21 -3.81 14.72
N ALA A 159 8.94 -2.90 14.07
CA ALA A 159 8.50 -1.53 13.85
C ALA A 159 7.17 -1.44 13.08
N THR A 160 7.02 -2.20 11.98
CA THR A 160 5.76 -2.24 11.21
C THR A 160 4.61 -2.80 12.05
N LYS A 161 4.88 -3.81 12.88
CA LYS A 161 3.86 -4.38 13.79
C LYS A 161 3.35 -3.36 14.80
N GLU A 162 4.25 -2.59 15.40
CA GLU A 162 3.87 -1.56 16.38
C GLU A 162 3.11 -0.40 15.72
N LEU A 163 3.52 0.07 14.55
CA LEU A 163 2.79 1.09 13.82
C LEU A 163 1.37 0.62 13.40
N ALA A 164 1.23 -0.64 12.97
CA ALA A 164 -0.07 -1.20 12.66
C ALA A 164 -1.00 -1.23 13.89
N LYS A 165 -0.48 -1.62 15.07
CA LYS A 165 -1.25 -1.60 16.32
C LYS A 165 -1.72 -0.18 16.68
N VAL A 166 -0.82 0.80 16.59
CA VAL A 166 -1.15 2.21 16.87
C VAL A 166 -2.26 2.70 15.92
N LEU A 167 -2.16 2.40 14.63
CA LEU A 167 -3.19 2.80 13.66
C LEU A 167 -4.54 2.14 13.96
N LEU A 168 -4.55 0.85 14.28
CA LEU A 168 -5.79 0.15 14.65
C LEU A 168 -6.42 0.75 15.90
N THR A 169 -5.62 0.93 16.96
CA THR A 169 -6.09 1.54 18.21
C THR A 169 -6.68 2.91 17.97
N ALA A 170 -6.00 3.78 17.21
CA ALA A 170 -6.52 5.11 16.90
C ALA A 170 -7.85 5.06 16.11
N GLN A 171 -8.03 4.10 15.20
CA GLN A 171 -9.31 3.92 14.47
C GLN A 171 -10.42 3.44 15.40
N MET A 172 -10.12 2.53 16.33
CA MET A 172 -11.07 2.04 17.32
C MET A 172 -11.48 3.14 18.32
N ASP A 173 -10.53 3.92 18.82
CA ASP A 173 -10.77 5.04 19.73
C ASP A 173 -11.63 6.12 19.04
N TRP A 174 -11.35 6.41 17.76
CA TRP A 174 -12.19 7.28 16.96
C TRP A 174 -13.64 6.79 16.90
N PHE A 175 -13.82 5.50 16.60
CA PHE A 175 -15.15 4.91 16.54
C PHE A 175 -15.87 4.94 17.88
N GLN A 176 -15.18 4.61 18.97
CA GLN A 176 -15.75 4.66 20.32
C GLN A 176 -16.20 6.08 20.71
N THR A 177 -15.43 7.10 20.29
CA THR A 177 -15.69 8.49 20.65
C THR A 177 -16.77 9.13 19.78
N THR A 178 -16.80 8.81 18.49
CA THR A 178 -17.65 9.51 17.51
C THR A 178 -18.82 8.68 16.98
N GLY A 179 -18.78 7.36 17.15
CA GLY A 179 -19.70 6.41 16.50
C GLY A 179 -19.48 6.26 14.99
N GLN A 180 -18.48 6.93 14.42
CA GLN A 180 -18.19 6.91 12.99
C GLN A 180 -17.04 5.94 12.67
N PRO A 181 -17.24 4.94 11.80
CA PRO A 181 -16.16 4.03 11.40
C PRO A 181 -15.04 4.78 10.68
N LYS A 182 -13.79 4.42 10.99
CA LYS A 182 -12.59 4.91 10.31
C LYS A 182 -11.82 3.70 9.78
N CYS A 183 -11.50 3.70 8.48
CA CYS A 183 -10.72 2.62 7.86
C CYS A 183 -9.86 3.19 6.73
N VAL A 184 -8.74 3.81 7.12
CA VAL A 184 -7.95 4.67 6.25
C VAL A 184 -6.99 3.90 5.35
N SER A 185 -6.92 4.29 4.08
CA SER A 185 -5.93 3.84 3.10
C SER A 185 -5.88 4.84 1.95
N GLU A 186 -5.03 4.55 0.96
CA GLU A 186 -5.21 5.17 -0.34
C GLU A 186 -6.51 4.71 -0.99
N SER A 187 -7.18 5.60 -1.69
CA SER A 187 -8.43 5.29 -2.37
C SER A 187 -8.62 6.11 -3.64
N PRO A 188 -9.08 5.48 -4.74
CA PRO A 188 -9.65 6.24 -5.83
C PRO A 188 -10.93 6.93 -5.36
N LEU A 189 -11.31 8.01 -6.05
CA LEU A 189 -12.58 8.71 -5.86
C LEU A 189 -13.36 8.71 -7.17
N ASN A 190 -14.68 8.78 -7.08
CA ASN A 190 -15.58 8.92 -8.23
C ASN A 190 -15.70 10.35 -8.76
N SER A 191 -14.95 11.28 -8.17
CA SER A 191 -14.91 12.69 -8.55
C SER A 191 -13.51 13.27 -8.28
N TYR A 192 -13.21 14.44 -8.85
CA TYR A 192 -11.98 15.15 -8.59
C TYR A 192 -11.76 15.37 -7.08
N PRO A 193 -10.55 15.07 -6.57
CA PRO A 193 -9.24 14.88 -7.23
C PRO A 193 -8.93 13.45 -7.73
N TRP A 194 -9.88 12.58 -7.88
CA TRP A 194 -9.81 11.21 -8.42
C TRP A 194 -9.03 10.20 -7.58
N PHE A 195 -8.15 10.66 -6.70
CA PHE A 195 -7.38 9.78 -5.82
C PHE A 195 -6.88 10.52 -4.59
N VAL A 196 -6.98 9.86 -3.45
CA VAL A 196 -6.53 10.40 -2.15
C VAL A 196 -5.72 9.38 -1.38
N PHE A 197 -4.78 9.89 -0.60
CA PHE A 197 -4.10 9.16 0.47
C PHE A 197 -4.73 9.55 1.80
N GLN A 198 -5.12 8.57 2.58
CA GLN A 198 -5.66 8.76 3.92
C GLN A 198 -4.76 8.06 4.94
N GLY A 199 -4.55 8.68 6.08
CA GLY A 199 -3.72 8.10 7.12
C GLY A 199 -3.72 8.87 8.42
N LEU A 200 -2.99 8.33 9.37
CA LEU A 200 -2.77 8.90 10.70
C LEU A 200 -1.43 9.65 10.73
N ARG A 201 -1.41 10.82 11.35
CA ARG A 201 -0.20 11.53 11.75
C ARG A 201 -0.08 11.51 13.27
N LEU A 202 1.10 11.11 13.76
CA LEU A 202 1.36 10.96 15.20
C LEU A 202 1.83 12.26 15.88
N ASP A 203 2.13 13.30 15.10
CA ASP A 203 2.59 14.62 15.56
C ASP A 203 1.46 15.66 15.65
N ARG A 204 0.21 15.21 15.60
CA ARG A 204 -0.96 16.07 15.61
C ARG A 204 -1.87 15.77 16.79
N ILE A 205 -2.63 16.76 17.20
CA ILE A 205 -3.73 16.55 18.16
C ILE A 205 -4.78 15.62 17.53
N PRO A 206 -5.56 14.87 18.32
CA PRO A 206 -6.48 13.86 17.81
C PRO A 206 -7.42 14.35 16.70
N GLU A 207 -7.91 15.59 16.81
CA GLU A 207 -8.83 16.20 15.85
C GLU A 207 -8.20 16.47 14.48
N GLU A 208 -6.88 16.65 14.43
CA GLU A 208 -6.10 16.94 13.22
C GLU A 208 -5.24 15.75 12.75
N ALA A 209 -5.24 14.66 13.52
CA ALA A 209 -4.38 13.51 13.26
C ALA A 209 -4.77 12.75 11.98
N TRP A 210 -6.05 12.79 11.61
CA TRP A 210 -6.54 12.13 10.40
C TRP A 210 -6.37 13.02 9.18
N VAL A 211 -5.48 12.59 8.29
CA VAL A 211 -5.09 13.34 7.09
C VAL A 211 -5.70 12.72 5.86
N ILE A 212 -6.20 13.56 4.95
CA ILE A 212 -6.68 13.18 3.62
C ILE A 212 -5.97 14.09 2.62
N ARG A 213 -5.12 13.53 1.76
CA ARG A 213 -4.36 14.28 0.76
C ARG A 213 -4.65 13.80 -0.65
N PRO A 214 -4.91 14.70 -1.61
CA PRO A 214 -4.98 14.34 -3.03
C PRO A 214 -3.61 13.92 -3.57
N LYS A 215 -3.60 12.98 -4.50
CA LYS A 215 -2.35 12.45 -5.09
C LYS A 215 -1.57 13.53 -5.86
N THR A 216 -2.23 14.44 -6.55
CA THR A 216 -1.61 15.24 -7.61
C THR A 216 -1.82 16.74 -7.52
N ASP A 217 -2.58 17.27 -6.56
CA ASP A 217 -2.91 18.70 -6.62
C ASP A 217 -2.78 19.43 -5.30
N SER A 218 -1.79 20.32 -5.23
CA SER A 218 -1.60 21.29 -4.15
C SER A 218 -2.70 22.36 -4.06
N LYS A 219 -3.62 22.44 -5.04
CA LYS A 219 -4.69 23.44 -5.09
C LYS A 219 -5.98 22.99 -4.43
N VAL A 220 -6.11 21.69 -4.11
CA VAL A 220 -7.27 21.22 -3.36
C VAL A 220 -7.15 21.71 -1.93
N GLN A 221 -7.99 22.66 -1.55
CA GLN A 221 -8.08 23.09 -0.17
C GLN A 221 -8.75 22.01 0.67
N GLU A 222 -8.17 21.68 1.80
CA GLU A 222 -8.71 20.74 2.78
C GLU A 222 -9.89 21.39 3.55
N THR A 223 -10.99 21.65 2.84
CA THR A 223 -12.23 22.15 3.43
C THR A 223 -13.01 21.01 4.08
N SER A 224 -13.95 21.35 4.96
CA SER A 224 -14.90 20.37 5.53
C SER A 224 -15.70 19.65 4.44
N ASP A 225 -16.06 20.34 3.36
CA ASP A 225 -16.73 19.74 2.21
C ASP A 225 -15.84 18.76 1.45
N PHE A 226 -14.56 19.10 1.24
CA PHE A 226 -13.59 18.16 0.68
C PHE A 226 -13.46 16.92 1.56
N ARG A 227 -13.25 17.08 2.87
CA ARG A 227 -13.12 15.96 3.80
C ARG A 227 -14.34 15.04 3.77
N ARG A 228 -15.56 15.60 3.75
CA ARG A 228 -16.80 14.80 3.66
C ARG A 228 -16.88 13.95 2.41
N ARG A 229 -16.38 14.44 1.26
CA ARG A 229 -16.39 13.73 -0.04
C ARG A 229 -15.19 12.80 -0.25
N ALA A 230 -14.14 12.95 0.52
CA ALA A 230 -12.87 12.27 0.35
C ALA A 230 -12.47 11.37 1.53
N ASP A 231 -13.22 11.40 2.64
CA ASP A 231 -13.05 10.46 3.76
C ASP A 231 -13.77 9.15 3.43
N ILE A 232 -12.97 8.11 3.21
CA ILE A 232 -13.44 6.82 2.68
C ILE A 232 -13.15 5.72 3.69
N ILE A 233 -14.16 4.89 3.97
CA ILE A 233 -14.01 3.60 4.63
C ILE A 233 -13.52 2.63 3.56
N SER A 234 -12.22 2.32 3.56
CA SER A 234 -11.58 1.51 2.52
C SER A 234 -11.98 0.04 2.59
N SER A 235 -12.49 -0.50 1.48
CA SER A 235 -12.88 -1.92 1.39
C SER A 235 -11.68 -2.84 1.58
N LYS A 236 -10.57 -2.60 0.89
CA LYS A 236 -9.35 -3.42 1.02
C LYS A 236 -8.80 -3.41 2.43
N SER A 237 -8.81 -2.26 3.10
CA SER A 237 -8.32 -2.12 4.48
C SER A 237 -9.19 -2.85 5.49
N ALA A 238 -10.51 -2.83 5.33
CA ALA A 238 -11.42 -3.57 6.21
C ALA A 238 -11.08 -5.08 6.22
N PHE A 239 -10.88 -5.67 5.04
CA PHE A 239 -10.49 -7.08 4.93
C PHE A 239 -9.06 -7.34 5.44
N LEU A 240 -8.11 -6.44 5.20
CA LEU A 240 -6.74 -6.57 5.72
C LEU A 240 -6.72 -6.54 7.25
N TRP A 241 -7.45 -5.61 7.88
CA TRP A 241 -7.55 -5.52 9.33
C TRP A 241 -8.13 -6.79 9.93
N HIS A 242 -9.24 -7.25 9.41
CA HIS A 242 -9.88 -8.47 9.90
C HIS A 242 -9.00 -9.71 9.71
N ALA A 243 -8.28 -9.78 8.59
CA ALA A 243 -7.36 -10.89 8.34
C ALA A 243 -6.21 -10.95 9.34
N ARG A 244 -5.71 -9.81 9.82
CA ARG A 244 -4.49 -9.77 10.65
C ARG A 244 -4.74 -9.52 12.13
N PHE A 245 -5.80 -8.82 12.46
CA PHE A 245 -6.20 -8.45 13.82
C PHE A 245 -7.72 -8.61 13.99
N PRO A 246 -8.25 -9.85 13.93
CA PRO A 246 -9.67 -10.10 14.07
C PRO A 246 -10.17 -9.62 15.45
N ASN A 247 -11.20 -8.80 15.46
CA ASN A 247 -11.92 -8.31 16.63
C ASN A 247 -13.28 -7.75 16.21
N GLU A 248 -14.12 -7.38 17.17
CA GLU A 248 -15.48 -6.86 16.91
C GLU A 248 -15.50 -5.66 15.97
N TYR A 249 -14.55 -4.75 16.10
CA TYR A 249 -14.46 -3.58 15.23
C TYR A 249 -14.12 -3.96 13.78
N THR A 250 -13.13 -4.82 13.58
CA THR A 250 -12.71 -5.25 12.24
C THR A 250 -13.76 -6.15 11.58
N GLU A 251 -14.50 -6.94 12.34
CA GLU A 251 -15.65 -7.72 11.86
C GLU A 251 -16.79 -6.79 11.44
N MET A 252 -17.09 -5.78 12.23
CA MET A 252 -18.08 -4.74 11.87
C MET A 252 -17.70 -4.06 10.56
N LEU A 253 -16.44 -3.68 10.35
CA LEU A 253 -15.97 -3.07 9.10
C LEU A 253 -16.18 -3.99 7.90
N VAL A 254 -15.81 -5.26 8.00
CA VAL A 254 -16.00 -6.25 6.92
C VAL A 254 -17.49 -6.45 6.64
N SER A 255 -18.31 -6.56 7.68
CA SER A 255 -19.76 -6.70 7.55
C SER A 255 -20.39 -5.52 6.81
N LEU A 256 -19.99 -4.29 7.18
CA LEU A 256 -20.43 -3.07 6.52
C LEU A 256 -20.05 -3.05 5.02
N ILE A 257 -18.82 -3.43 4.68
CA ILE A 257 -18.38 -3.51 3.28
C ILE A 257 -19.12 -4.61 2.51
N ARG A 258 -19.37 -5.77 3.14
CA ARG A 258 -20.13 -6.88 2.50
C ARG A 258 -21.57 -6.48 2.22
N GLU A 259 -22.19 -5.71 3.09
CA GLU A 259 -23.57 -5.27 2.95
C GLU A 259 -23.71 -4.19 1.88
N LYS A 260 -22.85 -3.14 1.92
CA LYS A 260 -23.03 -1.93 1.11
C LYS A 260 -22.07 -1.80 -0.08
N GLY A 261 -20.93 -2.46 -0.03
CA GLY A 261 -19.86 -2.31 -1.02
C GLY A 261 -19.72 -3.45 -2.01
N ARG A 262 -20.59 -4.46 -1.95
CA ARG A 262 -20.53 -5.60 -2.87
C ARG A 262 -21.09 -5.23 -4.25
N MET A 263 -20.34 -5.58 -5.29
CA MET A 263 -20.77 -5.50 -6.69
C MET A 263 -21.04 -6.91 -7.21
N GLU A 264 -22.27 -7.17 -7.58
CA GLU A 264 -22.64 -8.50 -8.08
C GLU A 264 -21.83 -8.87 -9.34
N GLY A 265 -21.15 -10.03 -9.28
CA GLY A 265 -20.30 -10.52 -10.37
C GLY A 265 -18.91 -9.85 -10.49
N TYR A 266 -18.61 -8.79 -9.71
CA TYR A 266 -17.40 -8.01 -9.87
C TYR A 266 -16.56 -7.86 -8.58
N GLY A 267 -17.03 -8.35 -7.43
CA GLY A 267 -16.32 -8.24 -6.15
C GLY A 267 -16.79 -7.04 -5.31
N PHE A 268 -15.89 -6.15 -4.94
CA PHE A 268 -16.18 -5.01 -4.06
C PHE A 268 -15.75 -3.69 -4.68
N ILE A 269 -16.49 -2.64 -4.36
CA ILE A 269 -16.11 -1.24 -4.65
C ILE A 269 -14.90 -0.83 -3.82
N ALA A 270 -14.24 0.26 -4.19
CA ALA A 270 -13.06 0.75 -3.48
C ALA A 270 -13.34 1.16 -2.02
N GLY A 271 -14.53 1.65 -1.71
CA GLY A 271 -14.93 2.01 -0.37
C GLY A 271 -16.31 2.66 -0.26
N LEU A 272 -16.65 3.03 0.97
CA LEU A 272 -17.86 3.78 1.33
C LEU A 272 -17.47 5.18 1.79
N PHE A 273 -18.29 6.17 1.52
CA PHE A 273 -18.10 7.51 2.09
C PHE A 273 -18.32 7.46 3.62
N ALA A 274 -17.36 7.96 4.41
CA ALA A 274 -17.45 7.89 5.87
C ALA A 274 -18.63 8.71 6.42
N ALA A 275 -19.04 9.77 5.72
CA ALA A 275 -20.08 10.69 6.17
C ALA A 275 -21.47 10.05 6.30
N ASP A 276 -21.83 9.16 5.40
CA ASP A 276 -23.18 8.56 5.31
C ASP A 276 -23.16 7.06 5.01
N GLN A 277 -21.97 6.48 4.88
CA GLN A 277 -21.75 5.07 4.51
C GLN A 277 -22.38 4.70 3.15
N SER A 278 -22.63 5.68 2.29
CA SER A 278 -23.08 5.40 0.94
C SER A 278 -21.95 4.80 0.11
N PRO A 279 -22.25 3.87 -0.81
CA PRO A 279 -21.24 3.26 -1.65
C PRO A 279 -20.66 4.27 -2.66
N MET A 280 -19.35 4.21 -2.86
CA MET A 280 -18.70 4.89 -3.98
C MET A 280 -19.21 4.26 -5.27
N SER A 281 -20.07 4.97 -5.98
CA SER A 281 -20.85 4.40 -7.09
C SER A 281 -19.97 3.86 -8.21
N ASN A 282 -20.22 2.58 -8.58
CA ASN A 282 -19.72 1.91 -9.78
C ASN A 282 -18.19 1.92 -9.98
N TYR A 283 -17.41 2.01 -8.90
CA TYR A 283 -15.97 1.97 -8.99
C TYR A 283 -15.40 0.72 -8.30
N GLY A 284 -15.13 -0.30 -9.10
CA GLY A 284 -14.36 -1.48 -8.70
C GLY A 284 -13.02 -1.51 -9.45
N ASP A 285 -11.94 -1.77 -8.74
CA ASP A 285 -10.59 -1.82 -9.31
C ASP A 285 -9.86 -3.11 -8.92
N LEU A 286 -8.83 -3.45 -9.72
CA LEU A 286 -8.04 -4.67 -9.50
C LEU A 286 -7.19 -4.60 -8.24
N ASN A 287 -6.72 -3.41 -7.83
CA ASN A 287 -5.93 -3.26 -6.62
C ASN A 287 -6.78 -3.61 -5.40
N THR A 288 -7.95 -2.99 -5.24
CA THR A 288 -8.87 -3.27 -4.13
C THR A 288 -9.22 -4.76 -4.06
N ASN A 289 -9.66 -5.34 -5.17
CA ASN A 289 -10.12 -6.73 -5.17
C ASN A 289 -8.96 -7.74 -5.07
N GLY A 290 -7.80 -7.44 -5.63
CA GLY A 290 -6.58 -8.25 -5.46
C GLY A 290 -6.12 -8.31 -4.00
N ILE A 291 -6.16 -7.18 -3.29
CA ILE A 291 -5.81 -7.11 -1.87
C ILE A 291 -6.85 -7.83 -1.01
N ILE A 292 -8.15 -7.72 -1.31
CA ILE A 292 -9.19 -8.49 -0.63
C ILE A 292 -8.96 -10.00 -0.80
N LEU A 293 -8.67 -10.46 -2.02
CA LEU A 293 -8.34 -11.86 -2.26
C LEU A 293 -7.10 -12.30 -1.48
N LYS A 294 -6.10 -11.43 -1.34
CA LYS A 294 -4.91 -11.71 -0.54
C LYS A 294 -5.23 -11.84 0.95
N ALA A 295 -6.08 -10.96 1.48
CA ALA A 295 -6.55 -11.03 2.86
C ALA A 295 -7.32 -12.34 3.13
N LEU A 296 -8.22 -12.72 2.22
CA LEU A 296 -8.97 -13.98 2.31
C LEU A 296 -8.06 -15.23 2.20
N ASP A 297 -7.04 -15.21 1.32
CA ASP A 297 -6.04 -16.28 1.24
C ASP A 297 -5.21 -16.38 2.53
N TYR A 298 -4.92 -15.27 3.19
CA TYR A 298 -4.26 -15.25 4.49
C TYR A 298 -5.13 -15.91 5.57
N ILE A 299 -6.41 -15.51 5.73
CA ILE A 299 -7.36 -16.12 6.68
C ILE A 299 -7.47 -17.62 6.45
N ARG A 300 -7.59 -18.06 5.19
CA ARG A 300 -7.69 -19.49 4.85
C ARG A 300 -6.47 -20.30 5.29
N ARG A 301 -5.28 -19.72 5.25
CA ARG A 301 -4.01 -20.39 5.62
C ARG A 301 -3.72 -20.40 7.10
N TRP A 302 -4.22 -19.41 7.80
CA TRP A 302 -4.03 -19.19 9.24
C TRP A 302 -5.39 -19.02 9.91
N PRO A 303 -6.26 -20.08 9.89
CA PRO A 303 -7.47 -20.02 10.70
C PRO A 303 -7.04 -19.94 12.16
N ASP A 304 -7.57 -18.96 12.89
CA ASP A 304 -7.40 -18.82 14.34
C ASP A 304 -7.94 -20.03 15.11
#